data_26b54778e65a2838e0dc42ee17980868
#
_entry.id   26b54778e65a2838e0dc42ee17980868
#
_cell.length_a   1.000
_cell.length_b   1.000
_cell.length_c   1.000
_cell.angle_alpha   90.00
_cell.angle_beta   90.00
_cell.angle_gamma   90.00
#
_symmetry.space_group_name_H-M   'P 1'
#
loop_
_entity.id
_entity.type
_entity.pdbx_description
1 polymer ?
#
loop_
_entity_poly.entity_id
_entity_poly.type
_entity_poly.pdbx_seq_one_letter_code
_entity_poly.pdbx_strand_id
1 'polypeptide(L)'
;MAIKLRKSYKFALRSSLLITTCLTGLFVAFLLDNGPMNWPYAILFSLLCFVICFTILQIRVERFIYRRIKKIYDDVSLLESSTFSSKPVTTDMKTLTEEIEKFAEGKKIEIDTLKIREEYRKDFLGNVSHELKTPLFTVQGYILTLLDGAMKDKKLREKYLERASKGVERLIYIVKDLDLITKLEVGGLKLERTDFDVIELIKNVFDLLEMKAAEKDIALTFDMEYNQPIYVNADREKIQQVISNLLVNSIKYGYPNGTTEVSVENLIKNKVIVRVTDNGEGIPKQHIPRLFERFYRVDQSGSRNEGGSGLGLAIVKHIIEVHGEKIYVESEEDVGSEFSFTLEKAVNKSAKSTSESN
;
A
#
# COMPACT_ATOMS: atom_id res chain seq x y z
N MET A 1 30.54 -0.75 -15.24
CA MET A 1 31.54 0.23 -14.75
C MET A 1 32.95 0.02 -15.32
N ALA A 2 33.49 -1.18 -15.34
CA ALA A 2 34.79 -1.51 -15.97
C ALA A 2 34.94 -1.02 -17.43
N ILE A 3 33.86 -0.82 -18.16
CA ILE A 3 33.88 -0.43 -19.60
C ILE A 3 34.20 1.06 -19.79
N LYS A 4 33.76 1.97 -18.90
CA LYS A 4 34.01 3.42 -19.01
C LYS A 4 35.43 3.77 -18.59
N LEU A 5 35.96 3.21 -17.53
CA LEU A 5 37.36 3.32 -17.14
C LEU A 5 38.31 2.77 -18.21
N ARG A 6 37.94 1.65 -18.85
CA ARG A 6 38.68 1.09 -19.99
C ARG A 6 38.72 2.05 -21.21
N LYS A 7 37.68 2.87 -21.43
CA LYS A 7 37.66 3.85 -22.55
C LYS A 7 38.55 5.06 -22.30
N SER A 8 38.56 5.63 -21.09
CA SER A 8 39.41 6.76 -20.75
C SER A 8 40.89 6.36 -20.76
N TYR A 9 41.20 5.17 -20.22
CA TYR A 9 42.53 4.58 -20.25
C TYR A 9 43.05 4.34 -21.68
N LYS A 10 42.19 3.77 -22.54
CA LYS A 10 42.50 3.57 -23.96
C LYS A 10 42.74 4.89 -24.70
N PHE A 11 42.00 5.94 -24.39
CA PHE A 11 42.18 7.25 -25.00
C PHE A 11 43.52 7.87 -24.54
N ALA A 12 43.82 7.90 -23.25
CA ALA A 12 45.09 8.38 -22.73
C ALA A 12 46.28 7.62 -23.31
N LEU A 13 46.17 6.28 -23.39
CA LEU A 13 47.21 5.42 -23.95
C LEU A 13 47.47 5.71 -25.45
N ARG A 14 46.42 5.78 -26.27
CA ARG A 14 46.54 6.08 -27.70
C ARG A 14 47.10 7.46 -27.96
N SER A 15 46.62 8.45 -27.23
CA SER A 15 47.08 9.86 -27.37
C SER A 15 48.52 10.01 -26.89
N SER A 16 48.92 9.40 -25.77
CA SER A 16 50.30 9.42 -25.30
C SER A 16 51.26 8.73 -26.26
N LEU A 17 50.84 7.59 -26.86
CA LEU A 17 51.65 6.87 -27.85
C LEU A 17 51.88 7.71 -29.12
N LEU A 18 50.83 8.38 -29.61
CA LEU A 18 50.91 9.26 -30.77
C LEU A 18 51.80 10.47 -30.51
N ILE A 19 51.67 11.13 -29.36
CA ILE A 19 52.51 12.27 -28.98
C ILE A 19 53.95 11.84 -28.82
N THR A 20 54.19 10.69 -28.14
CA THR A 20 55.54 10.18 -27.92
C THR A 20 56.23 9.80 -29.25
N THR A 21 55.50 9.18 -30.18
CA THR A 21 56.10 8.82 -31.49
C THR A 21 56.48 10.07 -32.28
N CYS A 22 55.69 11.16 -32.26
CA CYS A 22 56.02 12.44 -32.86
C CYS A 22 57.25 13.06 -32.20
N LEU A 23 57.29 13.13 -30.88
CA LEU A 23 58.43 13.74 -30.12
C LEU A 23 59.72 12.91 -30.29
N THR A 24 59.67 11.60 -30.28
CA THR A 24 60.83 10.76 -30.55
C THR A 24 61.33 10.89 -31.97
N GLY A 25 60.40 11.01 -32.94
CA GLY A 25 60.77 11.28 -34.37
C GLY A 25 61.55 12.59 -34.51
N LEU A 26 61.10 13.68 -33.89
CA LEU A 26 61.78 14.96 -33.86
C LEU A 26 63.12 14.87 -33.17
N PHE A 27 63.19 14.19 -32.03
CA PHE A 27 64.44 14.01 -31.27
C PHE A 27 65.46 13.17 -32.03
N VAL A 28 65.06 12.10 -32.73
CA VAL A 28 65.97 11.31 -33.60
C VAL A 28 66.46 12.12 -34.77
N ALA A 29 65.60 12.89 -35.45
CA ALA A 29 65.98 13.82 -36.50
C ALA A 29 67.07 14.82 -36.07
N PHE A 30 66.88 15.41 -34.87
CA PHE A 30 67.84 16.33 -34.27
C PHE A 30 69.20 15.68 -33.95
N LEU A 31 69.21 14.43 -33.43
CA LEU A 31 70.41 13.67 -33.12
C LEU A 31 71.18 13.31 -34.40
N LEU A 32 70.50 12.94 -35.48
CA LEU A 32 71.14 12.61 -36.78
C LEU A 32 71.84 13.80 -37.41
N ASP A 33 71.37 15.03 -37.17
CA ASP A 33 71.93 16.26 -37.68
C ASP A 33 73.19 16.70 -36.89
N ASN A 34 73.34 16.25 -35.59
CA ASN A 34 74.36 16.66 -34.67
C ASN A 34 75.50 15.62 -34.38
N GLY A 35 75.50 14.45 -35.07
CA GLY A 35 76.60 13.49 -34.91
C GLY A 35 76.14 12.01 -34.89
N PRO A 36 77.03 11.08 -34.51
CA PRO A 36 76.72 9.65 -34.49
C PRO A 36 75.66 9.34 -33.48
N MET A 37 74.61 8.59 -33.91
CA MET A 37 73.42 8.29 -33.15
C MET A 37 73.68 7.37 -31.97
N ASN A 38 73.32 7.81 -30.78
CA ASN A 38 73.44 7.04 -29.54
C ASN A 38 72.07 6.45 -29.13
N TRP A 39 71.74 5.25 -29.63
CA TRP A 39 70.46 4.55 -29.48
C TRP A 39 69.95 4.42 -28.07
N PRO A 40 70.78 4.12 -27.02
CA PRO A 40 70.32 4.07 -25.64
C PRO A 40 69.64 5.33 -25.14
N TYR A 41 70.15 6.52 -25.52
CA TYR A 41 69.57 7.83 -25.10
C TYR A 41 68.23 8.09 -25.80
N ALA A 42 68.07 7.67 -27.07
CA ALA A 42 66.83 7.83 -27.79
C ALA A 42 65.73 6.92 -27.21
N ILE A 43 66.06 5.70 -26.82
CA ILE A 43 65.13 4.78 -26.15
C ILE A 43 64.72 5.28 -24.78
N LEU A 44 65.70 5.73 -23.97
CA LEU A 44 65.40 6.29 -22.63
C LEU A 44 64.52 7.51 -22.70
N PHE A 45 64.81 8.43 -23.64
CA PHE A 45 63.98 9.61 -23.90
C PHE A 45 62.55 9.29 -24.29
N SER A 46 62.35 8.33 -25.21
CA SER A 46 61.06 7.84 -25.63
C SER A 46 60.25 7.27 -24.45
N LEU A 47 60.87 6.42 -23.66
CA LEU A 47 60.22 5.83 -22.46
C LEU A 47 59.79 6.89 -21.46
N LEU A 48 60.70 7.85 -21.16
CA LEU A 48 60.43 8.92 -20.21
C LEU A 48 59.29 9.83 -20.70
N CYS A 49 59.33 10.26 -21.97
CA CYS A 49 58.27 11.04 -22.60
C CYS A 49 56.91 10.30 -22.57
N PHE A 50 56.89 8.99 -22.84
CA PHE A 50 55.66 8.20 -22.80
C PHE A 50 55.07 8.20 -21.37
N VAL A 51 55.84 7.91 -20.35
CA VAL A 51 55.38 7.89 -18.97
C VAL A 51 54.84 9.24 -18.55
N ILE A 52 55.55 10.36 -18.84
CA ILE A 52 55.12 11.70 -18.52
C ILE A 52 53.83 12.06 -19.26
N CYS A 53 53.78 11.86 -20.57
CA CYS A 53 52.56 12.17 -21.34
C CYS A 53 51.38 11.35 -20.90
N PHE A 54 51.59 10.06 -20.65
CA PHE A 54 50.51 9.19 -20.18
C PHE A 54 49.94 9.63 -18.84
N THR A 55 50.81 9.91 -17.87
CA THR A 55 50.38 10.34 -16.52
C THR A 55 49.64 11.67 -16.57
N ILE A 56 50.17 12.66 -17.32
CA ILE A 56 49.52 13.97 -17.47
C ILE A 56 48.13 13.83 -18.14
N LEU A 57 48.04 13.07 -19.24
CA LEU A 57 46.78 12.87 -19.96
C LEU A 57 45.75 12.11 -19.09
N GLN A 58 46.19 11.08 -18.39
CA GLN A 58 45.33 10.31 -17.51
C GLN A 58 44.71 11.21 -16.41
N ILE A 59 45.55 11.99 -15.71
CA ILE A 59 45.09 12.91 -14.65
C ILE A 59 44.14 13.97 -15.21
N ARG A 60 44.46 14.55 -16.39
CA ARG A 60 43.59 15.59 -17.00
C ARG A 60 42.24 15.05 -17.44
N VAL A 61 42.21 13.89 -18.09
CA VAL A 61 40.96 13.24 -18.53
C VAL A 61 40.09 12.88 -17.32
N GLU A 62 40.71 12.32 -16.29
CA GLU A 62 40.00 11.92 -15.07
C GLU A 62 39.39 13.13 -14.34
N ARG A 63 40.16 14.22 -14.18
CA ARG A 63 39.68 15.48 -13.58
C ARG A 63 38.60 16.17 -14.45
N PHE A 64 38.70 16.11 -15.78
CA PHE A 64 37.72 16.70 -16.67
C PHE A 64 36.39 15.96 -16.62
N ILE A 65 36.42 14.63 -16.66
CA ILE A 65 35.22 13.80 -16.56
C ILE A 65 34.55 13.98 -15.18
N TYR A 66 35.35 13.97 -14.11
CA TYR A 66 34.85 14.18 -12.75
C TYR A 66 34.11 15.51 -12.61
N ARG A 67 34.71 16.63 -13.05
CA ARG A 67 34.06 17.95 -12.96
C ARG A 67 32.75 18.02 -13.72
N ARG A 68 32.67 17.39 -14.89
CA ARG A 68 31.48 17.41 -15.73
C ARG A 68 30.36 16.56 -15.16
N ILE A 69 30.68 15.41 -14.62
CA ILE A 69 29.71 14.54 -13.97
C ILE A 69 29.23 15.18 -12.66
N LYS A 70 30.15 15.73 -11.85
CA LYS A 70 29.80 16.42 -10.61
C LYS A 70 28.83 17.58 -10.88
N LYS A 71 29.07 18.39 -11.90
CA LYS A 71 28.18 19.49 -12.25
C LYS A 71 26.76 18.99 -12.60
N ILE A 72 26.64 17.92 -13.38
CA ILE A 72 25.34 17.32 -13.71
C ILE A 72 24.64 16.80 -12.44
N TYR A 73 25.38 16.16 -11.55
CA TYR A 73 24.85 15.67 -10.29
C TYR A 73 24.36 16.82 -9.39
N ASP A 74 25.15 17.88 -9.25
CA ASP A 74 24.80 19.06 -8.47
C ASP A 74 23.54 19.75 -9.06
N ASP A 75 23.46 19.89 -10.38
CA ASP A 75 22.30 20.50 -11.07
C ASP A 75 21.03 19.67 -10.86
N VAL A 76 21.12 18.35 -10.87
CA VAL A 76 19.98 17.44 -10.62
C VAL A 76 19.59 17.42 -9.14
N SER A 77 20.56 17.48 -8.23
CA SER A 77 20.30 17.48 -6.79
C SER A 77 19.67 18.79 -6.29
N LEU A 78 19.93 19.92 -6.96
CA LEU A 78 19.29 21.22 -6.68
C LEU A 78 17.79 21.25 -7.02
N LEU A 79 17.34 20.40 -7.96
CA LEU A 79 15.92 20.25 -8.28
C LEU A 79 15.12 19.50 -7.19
N GLU A 80 15.80 18.82 -6.28
CA GLU A 80 15.23 18.09 -5.15
C GLU A 80 15.57 18.75 -3.80
N SER A 81 14.89 19.83 -3.49
CA SER A 81 15.16 20.67 -2.31
C SER A 81 14.82 20.06 -0.94
N SER A 82 14.59 18.75 -0.79
CA SER A 82 14.11 18.21 0.50
C SER A 82 14.82 17.01 1.12
N THR A 83 15.79 16.34 0.48
CA THR A 83 16.28 15.06 1.03
C THR A 83 17.80 14.89 1.03
N PHE A 84 18.58 15.81 0.49
CA PHE A 84 20.02 15.65 0.49
C PHE A 84 20.67 16.24 1.75
N SER A 85 21.09 15.34 2.63
CA SER A 85 22.10 15.63 3.65
C SER A 85 23.33 16.19 2.92
N SER A 86 23.70 17.44 3.21
CA SER A 86 24.90 18.15 2.72
C SER A 86 26.17 17.47 3.24
N LYS A 87 26.45 16.25 2.79
CA LYS A 87 27.77 15.67 2.95
C LYS A 87 28.69 16.21 1.86
N PRO A 88 29.89 16.73 2.21
CA PRO A 88 30.83 17.19 1.22
C PRO A 88 31.19 16.03 0.29
N VAL A 89 30.88 16.20 -1.00
CA VAL A 89 31.19 15.21 -2.04
C VAL A 89 32.70 14.97 -2.03
N THR A 90 33.09 13.76 -1.67
CA THR A 90 34.50 13.32 -1.69
C THR A 90 35.06 13.38 -3.12
N THR A 91 36.34 13.69 -3.23
CA THR A 91 37.06 13.97 -4.49
C THR A 91 37.29 12.73 -5.36
N ASP A 92 36.71 11.58 -5.03
CA ASP A 92 36.94 10.29 -5.69
C ASP A 92 35.80 9.94 -6.67
N MET A 93 36.20 9.59 -7.90
CA MET A 93 35.28 9.16 -8.97
C MET A 93 34.47 7.91 -8.62
N LYS A 94 35.01 7.02 -7.79
CA LYS A 94 34.35 5.79 -7.40
C LYS A 94 33.13 6.09 -6.50
N THR A 95 33.36 6.93 -5.49
CA THR A 95 32.31 7.39 -4.57
C THR A 95 31.19 8.14 -5.29
N LEU A 96 31.55 9.04 -6.22
CA LEU A 96 30.55 9.78 -7.03
C LEU A 96 29.70 8.85 -7.90
N THR A 97 30.30 7.79 -8.43
CA THR A 97 29.54 6.83 -9.25
C THR A 97 28.61 5.97 -8.40
N GLU A 98 29.05 5.56 -7.21
CA GLU A 98 28.22 4.80 -6.25
C GLU A 98 27.02 5.66 -5.77
N GLU A 99 27.24 6.96 -5.56
CA GLU A 99 26.15 7.90 -5.20
C GLU A 99 25.15 8.08 -6.34
N ILE A 100 25.61 8.23 -7.60
CA ILE A 100 24.73 8.32 -8.77
C ILE A 100 23.93 7.02 -8.98
N GLU A 101 24.54 5.86 -8.79
CA GLU A 101 23.85 4.57 -8.89
C GLU A 101 22.76 4.45 -7.82
N LYS A 102 23.04 4.80 -6.57
CA LYS A 102 22.05 4.84 -5.48
C LYS A 102 20.91 5.83 -5.76
N PHE A 103 21.25 7.01 -6.27
CA PHE A 103 20.25 8.01 -6.63
C PHE A 103 19.33 7.48 -7.76
N ALA A 104 19.90 6.89 -8.81
CA ALA A 104 19.15 6.33 -9.91
C ALA A 104 18.24 5.17 -9.48
N GLU A 105 18.73 4.31 -8.56
CA GLU A 105 17.96 3.23 -7.97
C GLU A 105 16.81 3.77 -7.10
N GLY A 106 17.07 4.76 -6.25
CA GLY A 106 16.05 5.44 -5.45
C GLY A 106 14.95 6.06 -6.32
N LYS A 107 15.34 6.76 -7.40
CA LYS A 107 14.37 7.35 -8.35
C LYS A 107 13.59 6.30 -9.11
N LYS A 108 14.18 5.18 -9.45
CA LYS A 108 13.46 4.07 -10.07
C LYS A 108 12.40 3.52 -9.14
N ILE A 109 12.73 3.30 -7.86
CA ILE A 109 11.76 2.83 -6.85
C ILE A 109 10.62 3.84 -6.68
N GLU A 110 10.93 5.15 -6.62
CA GLU A 110 9.92 6.20 -6.51
C GLU A 110 8.97 6.22 -7.71
N ILE A 111 9.52 6.15 -8.94
CA ILE A 111 8.71 6.08 -10.17
C ILE A 111 7.84 4.83 -10.19
N ASP A 112 8.38 3.67 -9.83
CA ASP A 112 7.62 2.42 -9.81
C ASP A 112 6.51 2.48 -8.73
N THR A 113 6.78 3.09 -7.58
CA THR A 113 5.78 3.33 -6.53
C THR A 113 4.67 4.27 -7.00
N LEU A 114 5.03 5.36 -7.70
CA LEU A 114 4.05 6.30 -8.27
C LEU A 114 3.18 5.63 -9.33
N LYS A 115 3.75 4.80 -10.20
CA LYS A 115 2.98 4.03 -11.20
C LYS A 115 1.99 3.06 -10.54
N ILE A 116 2.42 2.33 -9.52
CA ILE A 116 1.55 1.43 -8.76
C ILE A 116 0.39 2.21 -8.11
N ARG A 117 0.67 3.39 -7.54
CA ARG A 117 -0.37 4.25 -6.96
C ARG A 117 -1.34 4.78 -8.01
N GLU A 118 -0.85 5.14 -9.19
CA GLU A 118 -1.68 5.64 -10.29
C GLU A 118 -2.58 4.53 -10.85
N GLU A 119 -2.04 3.34 -11.05
CA GLU A 119 -2.80 2.16 -11.48
C GLU A 119 -3.87 1.81 -10.45
N TYR A 120 -3.51 1.75 -9.18
CA TYR A 120 -4.46 1.54 -8.09
C TYR A 120 -5.58 2.58 -8.05
N ARG A 121 -5.25 3.88 -8.26
CA ARG A 121 -6.25 4.95 -8.32
C ARG A 121 -7.18 4.80 -9.53
N LYS A 122 -6.65 4.39 -10.68
CA LYS A 122 -7.43 4.15 -11.90
C LYS A 122 -8.41 3.01 -11.71
N ASP A 123 -7.94 1.89 -11.14
CA ASP A 123 -8.77 0.73 -10.83
C ASP A 123 -9.86 1.07 -9.79
N PHE A 124 -9.50 1.83 -8.77
CA PHE A 124 -10.45 2.33 -7.78
C PHE A 124 -11.58 3.14 -8.42
N LEU A 125 -11.26 4.14 -9.26
CA LEU A 125 -12.27 4.95 -9.94
C LEU A 125 -13.13 4.13 -10.93
N GLY A 126 -12.52 3.15 -11.60
CA GLY A 126 -13.22 2.21 -12.47
C GLY A 126 -14.24 1.37 -11.71
N ASN A 127 -13.85 0.80 -10.60
CA ASN A 127 -14.70 -0.02 -9.73
C ASN A 127 -15.83 0.80 -9.09
N VAL A 128 -15.53 2.01 -8.58
CA VAL A 128 -16.55 2.95 -8.07
C VAL A 128 -17.60 3.23 -9.13
N SER A 129 -17.16 3.56 -10.35
CA SER A 129 -18.07 3.86 -11.46
C SER A 129 -18.96 2.67 -11.78
N HIS A 130 -18.42 1.47 -11.78
CA HIS A 130 -19.17 0.24 -12.06
C HIS A 130 -20.18 -0.08 -10.96
N GLU A 131 -19.78 0.01 -9.68
CA GLU A 131 -20.66 -0.27 -8.54
C GLU A 131 -21.79 0.75 -8.39
N LEU A 132 -21.58 2.00 -8.81
CA LEU A 132 -22.64 3.03 -8.85
C LEU A 132 -23.58 2.87 -10.06
N LYS A 133 -23.06 2.50 -11.24
CA LYS A 133 -23.87 2.36 -12.46
C LYS A 133 -24.95 1.27 -12.33
N THR A 134 -24.62 0.13 -11.77
CA THR A 134 -25.51 -1.02 -11.69
C THR A 134 -26.82 -0.69 -10.93
N PRO A 135 -26.82 -0.24 -9.67
CA PRO A 135 -28.04 0.13 -8.97
C PRO A 135 -28.74 1.33 -9.61
N LEU A 136 -28.00 2.30 -10.17
CA LEU A 136 -28.56 3.47 -10.84
C LEU A 136 -29.43 3.06 -12.05
N PHE A 137 -28.89 2.22 -12.94
CA PHE A 137 -29.63 1.72 -14.09
C PHE A 137 -30.81 0.82 -13.69
N THR A 138 -30.65 0.06 -12.60
CA THR A 138 -31.75 -0.76 -12.06
C THR A 138 -32.91 0.13 -11.58
N VAL A 139 -32.61 1.17 -10.81
CA VAL A 139 -33.63 2.16 -10.38
C VAL A 139 -34.28 2.83 -11.57
N GLN A 140 -33.49 3.32 -12.53
CA GLN A 140 -33.99 3.93 -13.76
C GLN A 140 -34.90 2.98 -14.53
N GLY A 141 -34.55 1.70 -14.69
CA GLY A 141 -35.37 0.70 -15.38
C GLY A 141 -36.71 0.48 -14.71
N TYR A 142 -36.77 0.39 -13.38
CA TYR A 142 -38.05 0.26 -12.66
C TYR A 142 -38.93 1.50 -12.81
N ILE A 143 -38.33 2.69 -12.73
CA ILE A 143 -39.07 3.96 -12.93
C ILE A 143 -39.64 4.03 -14.35
N LEU A 144 -38.85 3.72 -15.39
CA LEU A 144 -39.31 3.70 -16.78
C LEU A 144 -40.42 2.68 -16.99
N THR A 145 -40.31 1.47 -16.44
CA THR A 145 -41.37 0.45 -16.52
C THR A 145 -42.66 0.91 -15.86
N LEU A 146 -42.59 1.64 -14.77
CA LEU A 146 -43.77 2.24 -14.13
C LEU A 146 -44.41 3.30 -15.03
N LEU A 147 -43.60 4.16 -15.66
CA LEU A 147 -44.08 5.19 -16.58
C LEU A 147 -44.73 4.60 -17.84
N ASP A 148 -44.19 3.48 -18.36
CA ASP A 148 -44.71 2.77 -19.54
C ASP A 148 -46.01 1.98 -19.29
N GLY A 149 -46.64 2.17 -18.13
CA GLY A 149 -47.99 1.68 -17.87
C GLY A 149 -48.13 0.71 -16.69
N ALA A 150 -47.03 0.20 -16.12
CA ALA A 150 -47.07 -0.68 -14.93
C ALA A 150 -47.63 0.02 -13.67
N MET A 151 -47.75 1.35 -13.68
CA MET A 151 -48.41 2.11 -12.61
C MET A 151 -49.91 1.76 -12.44
N LYS A 152 -50.57 1.25 -13.47
CA LYS A 152 -51.98 0.86 -13.43
C LYS A 152 -52.22 -0.43 -12.63
N ASP A 153 -51.24 -1.32 -12.57
CA ASP A 153 -51.30 -2.54 -11.77
C ASP A 153 -50.73 -2.27 -10.36
N LYS A 154 -51.59 -2.39 -9.35
CA LYS A 154 -51.23 -2.12 -7.96
C LYS A 154 -50.06 -3.00 -7.48
N LYS A 155 -50.05 -4.30 -7.83
CA LYS A 155 -49.02 -5.25 -7.39
C LYS A 155 -47.66 -4.93 -8.03
N LEU A 156 -47.66 -4.67 -9.34
CA LEU A 156 -46.44 -4.30 -10.06
C LEU A 156 -45.90 -2.95 -9.60
N ARG A 157 -46.76 -1.99 -9.34
CA ARG A 157 -46.39 -0.67 -8.83
C ARG A 157 -45.68 -0.77 -7.49
N GLU A 158 -46.30 -1.46 -6.51
CA GLU A 158 -45.69 -1.65 -5.19
C GLU A 158 -44.34 -2.37 -5.31
N LYS A 159 -44.26 -3.48 -6.06
CA LYS A 159 -43.03 -4.25 -6.29
C LYS A 159 -41.92 -3.41 -6.92
N TYR A 160 -42.22 -2.60 -7.95
CA TYR A 160 -41.17 -1.82 -8.61
C TYR A 160 -40.72 -0.61 -7.80
N LEU A 161 -41.65 0.03 -7.05
CA LEU A 161 -41.29 1.08 -6.10
C LEU A 161 -40.40 0.56 -4.99
N GLU A 162 -40.72 -0.61 -4.41
CA GLU A 162 -39.87 -1.25 -3.38
C GLU A 162 -38.48 -1.58 -3.93
N ARG A 163 -38.38 -2.14 -5.13
CA ARG A 163 -37.12 -2.44 -5.78
C ARG A 163 -36.29 -1.19 -6.10
N ALA A 164 -36.96 -0.13 -6.53
CA ALA A 164 -36.30 1.15 -6.75
C ALA A 164 -35.79 1.75 -5.44
N SER A 165 -36.55 1.68 -4.34
CA SER A 165 -36.15 2.11 -3.02
C SER A 165 -34.89 1.34 -2.55
N LYS A 166 -34.89 0.00 -2.64
CA LYS A 166 -33.71 -0.83 -2.32
C LYS A 166 -32.48 -0.45 -3.17
N GLY A 167 -32.68 -0.08 -4.44
CA GLY A 167 -31.61 0.41 -5.31
C GLY A 167 -31.02 1.74 -4.84
N VAL A 168 -31.87 2.68 -4.39
CA VAL A 168 -31.44 3.96 -3.81
C VAL A 168 -30.71 3.76 -2.49
N GLU A 169 -31.23 2.92 -1.59
CA GLU A 169 -30.57 2.57 -0.34
C GLU A 169 -29.16 2.02 -0.58
N ARG A 170 -29.02 1.13 -1.56
CA ARG A 170 -27.70 0.60 -1.95
C ARG A 170 -26.74 1.70 -2.42
N LEU A 171 -27.22 2.67 -3.21
CA LEU A 171 -26.40 3.83 -3.63
C LEU A 171 -25.95 4.66 -2.42
N ILE A 172 -26.83 4.89 -1.45
CA ILE A 172 -26.50 5.61 -0.23
C ILE A 172 -25.41 4.88 0.56
N TYR A 173 -25.48 3.55 0.69
CA TYR A 173 -24.45 2.76 1.35
C TYR A 173 -23.10 2.87 0.65
N ILE A 174 -23.08 2.73 -0.69
CA ILE A 174 -21.83 2.85 -1.46
C ILE A 174 -21.19 4.24 -1.27
N VAL A 175 -21.99 5.30 -1.32
CA VAL A 175 -21.51 6.68 -1.13
C VAL A 175 -20.97 6.89 0.28
N LYS A 176 -21.63 6.37 1.33
CA LYS A 176 -21.13 6.44 2.71
C LYS A 176 -19.81 5.69 2.89
N ASP A 177 -19.70 4.49 2.32
CA ASP A 177 -18.47 3.71 2.34
C ASP A 177 -17.33 4.44 1.65
N LEU A 178 -17.59 5.08 0.51
CA LEU A 178 -16.63 5.85 -0.26
C LEU A 178 -16.17 7.11 0.47
N ASP A 179 -17.10 7.85 1.11
CA ASP A 179 -16.76 9.01 1.94
C ASP A 179 -15.86 8.62 3.13
N LEU A 180 -16.17 7.49 3.76
CA LEU A 180 -15.34 6.97 4.85
C LEU A 180 -13.94 6.60 4.36
N ILE A 181 -13.83 5.85 3.24
CA ILE A 181 -12.53 5.46 2.69
C ILE A 181 -11.70 6.70 2.31
N THR A 182 -12.31 7.71 1.70
CA THR A 182 -11.60 8.94 1.33
C THR A 182 -11.10 9.72 2.56
N LYS A 183 -11.90 9.80 3.62
CA LYS A 183 -11.48 10.41 4.90
C LYS A 183 -10.32 9.65 5.55
N LEU A 184 -10.35 8.33 5.45
CA LEU A 184 -9.31 7.44 5.98
C LEU A 184 -7.98 7.57 5.21
N GLU A 185 -8.01 7.74 3.88
CA GLU A 185 -6.81 7.92 3.05
C GLU A 185 -6.05 9.22 3.30
N VAL A 186 -6.79 10.29 3.55
CA VAL A 186 -6.20 11.61 3.80
C VAL A 186 -5.63 11.72 5.23
N GLY A 187 -5.76 10.65 6.05
CA GLY A 187 -5.37 10.68 7.47
C GLY A 187 -6.23 11.61 8.32
N GLY A 188 -7.41 12.00 7.80
CA GLY A 188 -8.31 12.96 8.43
C GLY A 188 -9.27 12.37 9.46
N LEU A 189 -9.24 11.08 9.71
CA LEU A 189 -10.12 10.49 10.70
C LEU A 189 -9.57 10.75 12.13
N LYS A 190 -10.18 11.71 12.82
CA LYS A 190 -9.97 11.86 14.26
C LYS A 190 -10.84 10.83 14.96
N LEU A 191 -10.21 9.90 15.69
CA LEU A 191 -10.92 8.94 16.52
C LEU A 191 -11.43 9.62 17.80
N GLU A 192 -12.70 9.45 18.09
CA GLU A 192 -13.31 9.84 19.34
C GLU A 192 -13.27 8.64 20.33
N ARG A 193 -12.07 8.38 20.88
CA ARG A 193 -11.87 7.26 21.79
C ARG A 193 -12.58 7.48 23.11
N THR A 194 -13.39 6.50 23.50
CA THR A 194 -14.10 6.43 24.78
C THR A 194 -13.97 5.04 25.38
N ASP A 195 -14.14 4.95 26.69
CA ASP A 195 -14.22 3.66 27.38
C ASP A 195 -15.66 3.15 27.32
N PHE A 196 -15.88 1.97 26.76
CA PHE A 196 -17.21 1.35 26.68
C PHE A 196 -17.13 -0.17 26.81
N ASP A 197 -18.26 -0.78 27.17
CA ASP A 197 -18.41 -2.23 27.25
C ASP A 197 -18.60 -2.82 25.83
N VAL A 198 -17.62 -3.63 25.38
CA VAL A 198 -17.67 -4.26 24.06
C VAL A 198 -18.74 -5.35 23.99
N ILE A 199 -19.06 -6.02 25.09
CA ILE A 199 -20.13 -7.04 25.14
C ILE A 199 -21.50 -6.39 24.88
N GLU A 200 -21.78 -5.26 25.56
CA GLU A 200 -23.01 -4.50 25.31
C GLU A 200 -23.09 -4.02 23.85
N LEU A 201 -21.98 -3.55 23.29
CA LEU A 201 -21.93 -3.11 21.91
C LEU A 201 -22.28 -4.27 20.95
N ILE A 202 -21.72 -5.46 21.17
CA ILE A 202 -22.00 -6.65 20.33
C ILE A 202 -23.48 -7.03 20.44
N LYS A 203 -24.07 -7.04 21.63
CA LYS A 203 -25.50 -7.29 21.86
C LYS A 203 -26.36 -6.34 21.05
N ASN A 204 -26.06 -5.04 21.10
CA ASN A 204 -26.79 -4.03 20.34
C ASN A 204 -26.70 -4.27 18.81
N VAL A 205 -25.57 -4.80 18.32
CA VAL A 205 -25.43 -5.15 16.90
C VAL A 205 -26.19 -6.44 16.57
N PHE A 206 -26.25 -7.41 17.47
CA PHE A 206 -27.10 -8.61 17.29
C PHE A 206 -28.56 -8.20 17.15
N ASP A 207 -29.08 -7.37 18.04
CA ASP A 207 -30.45 -6.87 17.98
C ASP A 207 -30.75 -6.14 16.65
N LEU A 208 -29.78 -5.33 16.18
CA LEU A 208 -29.90 -4.62 14.90
C LEU A 208 -29.98 -5.58 13.70
N LEU A 209 -29.31 -6.72 13.76
CA LEU A 209 -29.22 -7.68 12.66
C LEU A 209 -30.15 -8.90 12.82
N GLU A 210 -30.95 -8.98 13.90
CA GLU A 210 -31.84 -10.10 14.19
C GLU A 210 -32.75 -10.46 13.02
N MET A 211 -33.46 -9.47 12.46
CA MET A 211 -34.36 -9.70 11.31
C MET A 211 -33.61 -10.23 10.08
N LYS A 212 -32.41 -9.71 9.84
CA LYS A 212 -31.60 -10.13 8.69
C LYS A 212 -31.03 -11.53 8.86
N ALA A 213 -30.66 -11.91 10.07
CA ALA A 213 -30.20 -13.26 10.40
C ALA A 213 -31.38 -14.26 10.31
N ALA A 214 -32.57 -13.87 10.80
CA ALA A 214 -33.79 -14.66 10.71
C ALA A 214 -34.24 -14.95 9.27
N GLU A 215 -33.97 -14.07 8.29
CA GLU A 215 -34.27 -14.33 6.88
C GLU A 215 -33.54 -15.57 6.32
N LYS A 216 -32.41 -15.97 6.92
CA LYS A 216 -31.61 -17.15 6.53
C LYS A 216 -31.58 -18.22 7.62
N ASP A 217 -32.36 -18.07 8.70
CA ASP A 217 -32.36 -18.94 9.87
C ASP A 217 -30.95 -19.07 10.52
N ILE A 218 -30.15 -17.98 10.51
CA ILE A 218 -28.81 -17.95 11.11
C ILE A 218 -28.90 -17.51 12.57
N ALA A 219 -28.34 -18.31 13.48
CA ALA A 219 -28.25 -17.95 14.90
C ALA A 219 -27.04 -17.04 15.16
N LEU A 220 -27.28 -15.89 15.79
CA LEU A 220 -26.22 -15.00 16.30
C LEU A 220 -26.05 -15.30 17.80
N THR A 221 -24.88 -15.76 18.21
CA THR A 221 -24.64 -16.21 19.59
C THR A 221 -23.29 -15.72 20.11
N PHE A 222 -23.15 -15.72 21.43
CA PHE A 222 -21.84 -15.69 22.07
C PHE A 222 -21.36 -17.12 22.32
N ASP A 223 -20.04 -17.32 22.39
CA ASP A 223 -19.38 -18.59 22.73
C ASP A 223 -19.68 -19.00 24.19
N MET A 224 -19.91 -18.02 25.07
CA MET A 224 -20.24 -18.25 26.50
C MET A 224 -21.09 -17.10 27.05
N GLU A 225 -21.61 -17.26 28.29
CA GLU A 225 -22.27 -16.20 29.00
C GLU A 225 -21.26 -15.20 29.59
N TYR A 226 -21.35 -13.92 29.19
CA TYR A 226 -20.55 -12.84 29.73
C TYR A 226 -21.28 -12.15 30.89
N ASN A 227 -20.95 -12.56 32.12
CA ASN A 227 -21.56 -11.99 33.34
C ASN A 227 -20.93 -10.69 33.82
N GLN A 228 -19.79 -10.30 33.23
CA GLN A 228 -19.08 -9.07 33.55
C GLN A 228 -18.76 -8.28 32.29
N PRO A 229 -18.85 -6.93 32.35
CA PRO A 229 -18.51 -6.08 31.23
C PRO A 229 -17.01 -6.14 30.92
N ILE A 230 -16.67 -6.06 29.65
CA ILE A 230 -15.28 -5.97 29.16
C ILE A 230 -15.10 -4.59 28.54
N TYR A 231 -14.42 -3.69 29.28
CA TYR A 231 -14.21 -2.32 28.82
C TYR A 231 -13.00 -2.20 27.89
N VAL A 232 -13.21 -1.52 26.77
CA VAL A 232 -12.19 -1.20 25.77
C VAL A 232 -12.11 0.30 25.53
N ASN A 233 -10.93 0.81 25.15
CA ASN A 233 -10.70 2.21 24.79
C ASN A 233 -10.61 2.36 23.28
N ALA A 234 -11.70 2.76 22.64
CA ALA A 234 -11.78 2.87 21.18
C ALA A 234 -12.87 3.88 20.76
N ASP A 235 -13.00 4.15 19.49
CA ASP A 235 -14.13 4.88 18.91
C ASP A 235 -15.33 3.92 18.78
N ARG A 236 -16.32 4.09 19.65
CA ARG A 236 -17.50 3.21 19.77
C ARG A 236 -18.25 3.06 18.45
N GLU A 237 -18.46 4.15 17.71
CA GLU A 237 -19.21 4.10 16.45
C GLU A 237 -18.42 3.33 15.36
N LYS A 238 -17.12 3.52 15.32
CA LYS A 238 -16.25 2.83 14.35
C LYS A 238 -16.14 1.35 14.68
N ILE A 239 -16.03 0.97 15.96
CA ILE A 239 -16.03 -0.44 16.35
C ILE A 239 -17.39 -1.09 16.09
N GLN A 240 -18.49 -0.38 16.31
CA GLN A 240 -19.82 -0.85 15.93
C GLN A 240 -19.90 -1.13 14.43
N GLN A 241 -19.31 -0.29 13.59
CA GLN A 241 -19.23 -0.50 12.13
C GLN A 241 -18.38 -1.71 11.77
N VAL A 242 -17.25 -1.94 12.47
CA VAL A 242 -16.42 -3.16 12.30
C VAL A 242 -17.25 -4.40 12.57
N ILE A 243 -17.87 -4.48 13.75
CA ILE A 243 -18.68 -5.64 14.17
C ILE A 243 -19.84 -5.87 13.19
N SER A 244 -20.56 -4.80 12.83
CA SER A 244 -21.68 -4.88 11.87
C SER A 244 -21.21 -5.41 10.51
N ASN A 245 -20.08 -4.95 9.97
CA ASN A 245 -19.56 -5.43 8.70
C ASN A 245 -19.17 -6.92 8.73
N LEU A 246 -18.54 -7.36 9.82
CA LEU A 246 -18.17 -8.78 9.99
C LEU A 246 -19.40 -9.67 10.12
N LEU A 247 -20.37 -9.28 10.95
CA LEU A 247 -21.61 -10.04 11.12
C LEU A 247 -22.47 -10.04 9.86
N VAL A 248 -22.55 -8.93 9.14
CA VAL A 248 -23.27 -8.89 7.84
C VAL A 248 -22.61 -9.81 6.82
N ASN A 249 -21.28 -9.91 6.81
CA ASN A 249 -20.57 -10.84 5.94
C ASN A 249 -20.85 -12.29 6.36
N SER A 250 -20.80 -12.60 7.64
CA SER A 250 -21.11 -13.94 8.17
C SER A 250 -22.55 -14.37 7.82
N ILE A 251 -23.55 -13.50 8.01
CA ILE A 251 -24.94 -13.78 7.61
C ILE A 251 -25.05 -13.97 6.09
N LYS A 252 -24.32 -13.18 5.32
CA LYS A 252 -24.37 -13.22 3.86
C LYS A 252 -23.84 -14.53 3.29
N TYR A 253 -22.69 -14.98 3.78
CA TYR A 253 -21.97 -16.15 3.29
C TYR A 253 -22.23 -17.41 4.16
N GLY A 254 -23.03 -17.28 5.21
CA GLY A 254 -23.47 -18.39 6.04
C GLY A 254 -24.47 -19.29 5.32
N TYR A 255 -24.44 -20.57 5.63
CA TYR A 255 -25.46 -21.53 5.19
C TYR A 255 -26.77 -21.30 5.93
N PRO A 256 -27.93 -21.62 5.31
CA PRO A 256 -29.22 -21.65 6.02
C PRO A 256 -29.14 -22.57 7.26
N ASN A 257 -29.76 -22.16 8.37
CA ASN A 257 -29.64 -22.80 9.69
C ASN A 257 -28.20 -22.79 10.25
N GLY A 258 -27.34 -21.92 9.78
CA GLY A 258 -25.98 -21.75 10.27
C GLY A 258 -25.91 -21.01 11.61
N THR A 259 -24.68 -20.87 12.10
CA THR A 259 -24.41 -20.15 13.35
C THR A 259 -23.26 -19.17 13.13
N THR A 260 -23.42 -17.96 13.66
CA THR A 260 -22.34 -16.99 13.82
C THR A 260 -22.10 -16.78 15.30
N GLU A 261 -20.92 -17.16 15.75
CA GLU A 261 -20.50 -17.07 17.14
C GLU A 261 -19.52 -15.91 17.33
N VAL A 262 -19.69 -15.13 18.39
CA VAL A 262 -18.76 -14.07 18.75
C VAL A 262 -18.13 -14.37 20.10
N SER A 263 -16.79 -14.38 20.15
CA SER A 263 -16.03 -14.53 21.39
C SER A 263 -15.23 -13.28 21.69
N VAL A 264 -15.05 -13.01 22.99
CA VAL A 264 -14.29 -11.84 23.49
C VAL A 264 -13.36 -12.29 24.61
N GLU A 265 -12.06 -12.23 24.37
CA GLU A 265 -11.06 -12.68 25.33
C GLU A 265 -10.07 -11.57 25.72
N ASN A 266 -9.66 -11.59 26.99
CA ASN A 266 -8.58 -10.75 27.45
C ASN A 266 -7.22 -11.34 27.05
N LEU A 267 -6.42 -10.57 26.37
CA LEU A 267 -5.03 -10.94 26.03
C LEU A 267 -4.03 -10.31 27.00
N ILE A 268 -2.81 -10.82 26.99
CA ILE A 268 -1.66 -10.17 27.63
C ILE A 268 -1.41 -8.76 27.06
N LYS A 269 -0.68 -7.90 27.77
CA LYS A 269 -0.34 -6.52 27.36
C LYS A 269 -1.54 -5.58 27.20
N ASN A 270 -2.53 -5.71 28.06
CA ASN A 270 -3.69 -4.81 28.09
C ASN A 270 -4.48 -4.75 26.77
N LYS A 271 -4.67 -5.90 26.12
CA LYS A 271 -5.43 -6.05 24.90
C LYS A 271 -6.64 -6.96 25.11
N VAL A 272 -7.64 -6.76 24.28
CA VAL A 272 -8.81 -7.62 24.13
C VAL A 272 -8.83 -8.10 22.68
N ILE A 273 -9.18 -9.36 22.45
CA ILE A 273 -9.44 -9.87 21.10
C ILE A 273 -10.93 -10.17 20.98
N VAL A 274 -11.51 -9.76 19.86
CA VAL A 274 -12.88 -10.09 19.45
C VAL A 274 -12.78 -10.99 18.24
N ARG A 275 -13.45 -12.15 18.28
CA ARG A 275 -13.53 -13.09 17.15
C ARG A 275 -14.98 -13.22 16.71
N VAL A 276 -15.18 -13.25 15.41
CA VAL A 276 -16.46 -13.54 14.75
C VAL A 276 -16.23 -14.78 13.90
N THR A 277 -16.84 -15.89 14.32
CA THR A 277 -16.67 -17.20 13.69
C THR A 277 -17.99 -17.65 13.07
N ASP A 278 -17.98 -18.03 11.80
CA ASP A 278 -19.12 -18.57 11.09
C ASP A 278 -18.83 -20.01 10.58
N ASN A 279 -19.87 -20.78 10.39
CA ASN A 279 -19.84 -22.10 9.77
C ASN A 279 -20.39 -22.06 8.34
N GLY A 280 -20.09 -20.99 7.61
CA GLY A 280 -20.54 -20.76 6.23
C GLY A 280 -19.65 -21.42 5.17
N GLU A 281 -19.70 -20.87 3.95
CA GLU A 281 -19.00 -21.39 2.77
C GLU A 281 -17.47 -21.41 2.91
N GLY A 282 -16.92 -20.64 3.86
CA GLY A 282 -15.47 -20.46 4.00
C GLY A 282 -14.85 -19.70 2.82
N ILE A 283 -13.52 -19.60 2.82
CA ILE A 283 -12.77 -18.83 1.85
C ILE A 283 -11.57 -19.64 1.36
N PRO A 284 -11.44 -19.89 0.04
CA PRO A 284 -10.28 -20.56 -0.51
C PRO A 284 -8.97 -19.82 -0.20
N LYS A 285 -7.92 -20.54 0.17
CA LYS A 285 -6.63 -19.99 0.65
C LYS A 285 -6.02 -18.95 -0.29
N GLN A 286 -6.21 -19.10 -1.60
CA GLN A 286 -5.69 -18.17 -2.61
C GLN A 286 -6.29 -16.77 -2.54
N HIS A 287 -7.50 -16.61 -1.95
CA HIS A 287 -8.21 -15.33 -1.83
C HIS A 287 -7.90 -14.61 -0.51
N ILE A 288 -7.46 -15.32 0.52
CA ILE A 288 -7.19 -14.77 1.86
C ILE A 288 -6.27 -13.51 1.83
N PRO A 289 -5.15 -13.50 1.10
CA PRO A 289 -4.27 -12.32 1.08
C PRO A 289 -4.91 -11.05 0.51
N ARG A 290 -5.98 -11.22 -0.28
CA ARG A 290 -6.64 -10.15 -1.02
C ARG A 290 -7.97 -9.69 -0.44
N LEU A 291 -8.47 -10.36 0.60
CA LEU A 291 -9.80 -10.09 1.18
C LEU A 291 -10.01 -8.65 1.65
N PHE A 292 -8.94 -7.99 2.06
CA PHE A 292 -8.97 -6.62 2.53
C PHE A 292 -8.68 -5.57 1.44
N GLU A 293 -8.48 -6.02 0.18
CA GLU A 293 -8.40 -5.11 -0.97
C GLU A 293 -9.79 -4.52 -1.25
N ARG A 294 -9.82 -3.26 -1.67
CA ARG A 294 -11.07 -2.57 -1.99
C ARG A 294 -11.71 -3.17 -3.22
N PHE A 295 -13.04 -3.33 -3.20
CA PHE A 295 -13.84 -3.94 -4.27
C PHE A 295 -13.50 -5.40 -4.57
N TYR A 296 -12.63 -6.03 -3.76
CA TYR A 296 -12.31 -7.42 -3.95
C TYR A 296 -13.46 -8.31 -3.50
N ARG A 297 -13.75 -9.34 -4.30
CA ARG A 297 -14.78 -10.37 -4.03
C ARG A 297 -14.28 -11.71 -4.56
N VAL A 298 -14.50 -12.76 -3.78
CA VAL A 298 -14.15 -14.14 -4.17
C VAL A 298 -14.93 -14.56 -5.41
N ASP A 299 -16.25 -14.27 -5.44
CA ASP A 299 -17.12 -14.54 -6.58
C ASP A 299 -17.60 -13.26 -7.28
N GLN A 300 -17.23 -13.13 -8.57
CA GLN A 300 -17.74 -12.05 -9.43
C GLN A 300 -19.09 -12.36 -10.07
N SER A 301 -19.53 -13.63 -10.14
CA SER A 301 -20.68 -14.07 -10.93
C SER A 301 -21.94 -14.45 -10.15
N GLY A 302 -21.81 -15.06 -8.96
CA GLY A 302 -22.95 -15.64 -8.22
C GLY A 302 -23.67 -14.67 -7.29
N SER A 303 -22.95 -13.77 -6.64
CA SER A 303 -23.49 -12.92 -5.56
C SER A 303 -24.02 -11.54 -6.02
N ARG A 304 -24.29 -11.35 -7.32
CA ARG A 304 -24.91 -10.09 -7.83
C ARG A 304 -26.26 -9.80 -7.20
N ASN A 305 -26.99 -10.84 -6.82
CA ASN A 305 -28.32 -10.69 -6.20
C ASN A 305 -28.28 -10.41 -4.69
N GLU A 306 -27.20 -10.79 -3.99
CA GLU A 306 -27.09 -10.63 -2.53
C GLU A 306 -26.39 -9.33 -2.10
N GLY A 307 -25.93 -8.51 -3.02
CA GLY A 307 -25.42 -7.15 -2.79
C GLY A 307 -24.16 -7.09 -1.92
N GLY A 308 -23.17 -6.35 -2.33
CA GLY A 308 -21.97 -6.03 -1.54
C GLY A 308 -21.02 -5.22 -2.41
N SER A 309 -20.54 -4.09 -1.90
CA SER A 309 -19.62 -3.19 -2.61
C SER A 309 -18.18 -3.73 -2.69
N GLY A 310 -17.85 -4.78 -1.90
CA GLY A 310 -16.46 -5.20 -1.71
C GLY A 310 -15.62 -4.20 -0.89
N LEU A 311 -16.26 -3.23 -0.24
CA LEU A 311 -15.61 -2.22 0.58
C LEU A 311 -15.60 -2.57 2.08
N GLY A 312 -16.54 -3.39 2.54
CA GLY A 312 -16.76 -3.66 3.96
C GLY A 312 -15.52 -4.17 4.69
N LEU A 313 -14.81 -5.18 4.16
CA LEU A 313 -13.59 -5.70 4.82
C LEU A 313 -12.41 -4.73 4.72
N ALA A 314 -12.31 -3.96 3.64
CA ALA A 314 -11.31 -2.90 3.53
C ALA A 314 -11.55 -1.80 4.59
N ILE A 315 -12.81 -1.42 4.83
CA ILE A 315 -13.21 -0.50 5.91
C ILE A 315 -12.85 -1.06 7.28
N VAL A 316 -13.17 -2.33 7.54
CA VAL A 316 -12.84 -3.03 8.80
C VAL A 316 -11.33 -2.96 9.06
N LYS A 317 -10.50 -3.39 8.11
CA LYS A 317 -9.05 -3.35 8.25
C LYS A 317 -8.56 -1.93 8.57
N HIS A 318 -9.05 -0.94 7.84
CA HIS A 318 -8.59 0.42 7.98
C HIS A 318 -8.99 1.05 9.31
N ILE A 319 -10.23 0.81 9.79
CA ILE A 319 -10.66 1.25 11.12
C ILE A 319 -9.76 0.64 12.19
N ILE A 320 -9.47 -0.65 12.14
CA ILE A 320 -8.61 -1.33 13.11
C ILE A 320 -7.18 -0.79 13.06
N GLU A 321 -6.61 -0.58 11.86
CA GLU A 321 -5.27 -0.01 11.69
C GLU A 321 -5.14 1.42 12.24
N VAL A 322 -6.15 2.27 12.04
CA VAL A 322 -6.16 3.65 12.60
C VAL A 322 -6.26 3.63 14.14
N HIS A 323 -6.87 2.60 14.73
CA HIS A 323 -6.83 2.36 16.17
C HIS A 323 -5.44 1.89 16.68
N GLY A 324 -4.50 1.58 15.79
CA GLY A 324 -3.19 0.99 16.12
C GLY A 324 -3.27 -0.49 16.44
N GLU A 325 -4.33 -1.15 16.02
CA GLU A 325 -4.66 -2.54 16.30
C GLU A 325 -4.51 -3.44 15.06
N LYS A 326 -4.75 -4.74 15.22
CA LYS A 326 -4.55 -5.72 14.17
C LYS A 326 -5.82 -6.51 13.91
N ILE A 327 -6.04 -6.87 12.65
CA ILE A 327 -7.07 -7.79 12.21
C ILE A 327 -6.42 -9.05 11.62
N TYR A 328 -7.04 -10.19 11.85
CA TYR A 328 -6.62 -11.49 11.36
C TYR A 328 -7.81 -12.19 10.72
N VAL A 329 -7.52 -13.16 9.85
CA VAL A 329 -8.53 -14.04 9.23
C VAL A 329 -7.96 -15.44 9.13
N GLU A 330 -8.76 -16.42 9.56
CA GLU A 330 -8.54 -17.83 9.36
C GLU A 330 -9.80 -18.41 8.71
N SER A 331 -9.64 -19.20 7.64
CA SER A 331 -10.79 -19.75 6.93
C SER A 331 -10.39 -21.00 6.17
N GLU A 332 -11.34 -21.93 6.08
CA GLU A 332 -11.24 -23.14 5.28
C GLU A 332 -12.52 -23.27 4.47
N GLU A 333 -12.38 -23.57 3.18
CA GLU A 333 -13.48 -23.73 2.23
C GLU A 333 -14.42 -24.86 2.71
N ASP A 334 -15.73 -24.64 2.66
CA ASP A 334 -16.80 -25.51 3.15
C ASP A 334 -16.81 -25.79 4.67
N VAL A 335 -15.96 -25.13 5.45
CA VAL A 335 -15.92 -25.25 6.91
C VAL A 335 -16.41 -23.99 7.60
N GLY A 336 -15.93 -22.81 7.15
CA GLY A 336 -16.31 -21.53 7.69
C GLY A 336 -15.15 -20.55 7.78
N SER A 337 -15.40 -19.41 8.41
CA SER A 337 -14.41 -18.32 8.55
C SER A 337 -14.40 -17.77 9.97
N GLU A 338 -13.21 -17.40 10.44
CA GLU A 338 -12.99 -16.62 11.64
C GLU A 338 -12.29 -15.32 11.29
N PHE A 339 -12.92 -14.21 11.64
CA PHE A 339 -12.32 -12.88 11.60
C PHE A 339 -12.07 -12.41 13.01
N SER A 340 -10.84 -12.08 13.36
CA SER A 340 -10.49 -11.64 14.70
C SER A 340 -9.72 -10.33 14.68
N PHE A 341 -10.00 -9.45 15.65
CA PHE A 341 -9.31 -8.18 15.77
C PHE A 341 -9.03 -7.83 17.23
N THR A 342 -7.96 -7.05 17.44
CA THR A 342 -7.57 -6.60 18.79
C THR A 342 -8.10 -5.21 19.09
N LEU A 343 -8.31 -4.92 20.37
CA LEU A 343 -8.65 -3.61 20.92
C LEU A 343 -7.80 -3.34 22.16
N GLU A 344 -7.56 -2.08 22.45
CA GLU A 344 -6.94 -1.66 23.69
C GLU A 344 -7.94 -1.79 24.84
N LYS A 345 -7.57 -2.49 25.93
CA LYS A 345 -8.40 -2.59 27.12
C LYS A 345 -8.41 -1.27 27.87
N ALA A 346 -9.58 -0.82 28.30
CA ALA A 346 -9.68 0.38 29.11
C ALA A 346 -8.93 0.21 30.45
N VAL A 347 -8.16 1.22 30.83
CA VAL A 347 -7.44 1.22 32.09
C VAL A 347 -8.42 1.54 33.19
N ASN A 348 -8.70 0.60 34.08
CA ASN A 348 -9.59 0.81 35.26
C ASN A 348 -9.06 1.98 36.11
N LYS A 349 -9.65 3.15 35.99
CA LYS A 349 -9.33 4.32 36.83
C LYS A 349 -9.71 4.11 38.33
N SER A 350 -10.49 3.09 38.66
CA SER A 350 -10.91 2.80 40.05
C SER A 350 -9.82 2.24 40.96
N ALA A 351 -8.65 1.80 40.40
CA ALA A 351 -7.56 1.31 41.24
C ALA A 351 -6.58 2.40 41.74
N LYS A 352 -6.69 3.64 41.21
CA LYS A 352 -5.77 4.74 41.61
C LYS A 352 -6.26 5.60 42.78
N SER A 353 -7.53 5.48 43.20
CA SER A 353 -8.05 6.29 44.30
C SER A 353 -7.81 5.70 45.70
N THR A 354 -7.26 4.49 45.81
CA THR A 354 -6.99 3.82 47.11
C THR A 354 -5.52 3.85 47.54
N SER A 355 -4.62 4.38 46.71
CA SER A 355 -3.17 4.45 47.05
C SER A 355 -2.68 5.87 47.45
N GLU A 356 -3.58 6.89 47.46
CA GLU A 356 -3.21 8.25 47.88
C GLU A 356 -3.84 8.64 49.25
N SER A 357 -4.41 7.68 49.97
CA SER A 357 -4.92 7.91 51.34
C SER A 357 -4.37 6.84 52.31
N ASN A 358 -3.05 6.74 52.41
CA ASN A 358 -2.38 6.16 53.55
C ASN A 358 -1.02 6.84 53.77
#